data_2aafec7c52f6d2d33a8724b06c3f69bb
#
_entry.id   2aafec7c52f6d2d33a8724b06c3f69bb
#
_cell.length_a   1.000
_cell.length_b   1.000
_cell.length_c   1.000
_cell.angle_alpha   90.00
_cell.angle_beta   90.00
_cell.angle_gamma   90.00
#
_symmetry.space_group_name_H-M   'P 1'
#
loop_
_entity.id
_entity.type
_entity.pdbx_description
1 polymer ?
#
loop_
_entity_poly.entity_id
_entity_poly.type
_entity_poly.pdbx_seq_one_letter_code
_entity_poly.pdbx_strand_id
1 'polypeptide(L)'
;MAKRQYYKSTATNVIRIFRALQEAGRDKEGYITVSEISRRSGIHKWTVSRTLDLYMQALVEVVQPEELEAIGLQAKLVRLRNTELTRENVLNYLRFRRKINQ
;
A
#
# COMPACT_ATOMS: atom_id res chain seq x y z
N MET A 1 1.28 24.81 -7.58
CA MET A 1 2.50 24.03 -7.78
C MET A 1 2.78 23.02 -6.68
N ALA A 2 2.61 23.39 -5.42
CA ALA A 2 2.73 22.42 -4.33
C ALA A 2 1.80 21.20 -4.50
N LYS A 3 0.58 21.42 -5.04
CA LYS A 3 -0.38 20.33 -5.28
C LYS A 3 0.11 19.32 -6.30
N ARG A 4 0.81 19.76 -7.36
CA ARG A 4 1.35 18.85 -8.37
C ARG A 4 2.47 17.98 -7.83
N GLN A 5 3.38 18.58 -7.07
CA GLN A 5 4.48 17.84 -6.45
C GLN A 5 3.95 16.84 -5.43
N TYR A 6 2.97 17.23 -4.64
CA TYR A 6 2.35 16.37 -3.66
C TYR A 6 1.69 15.17 -4.35
N TYR A 7 0.95 15.41 -5.43
CA TYR A 7 0.28 14.34 -6.17
C TYR A 7 1.29 13.38 -6.80
N LYS A 8 2.37 13.90 -7.39
CA LYS A 8 3.43 13.07 -7.96
C LYS A 8 4.08 12.20 -6.89
N SER A 9 4.36 12.77 -5.73
CA SER A 9 4.94 12.02 -4.61
C SER A 9 4.01 10.92 -4.15
N THR A 10 2.72 11.22 -4.07
CA THR A 10 1.70 10.24 -3.68
C THR A 10 1.64 9.09 -4.68
N ALA A 11 1.57 9.40 -5.97
CA ALA A 11 1.52 8.37 -7.01
C ALA A 11 2.79 7.52 -7.00
N THR A 12 3.95 8.13 -6.84
CA THR A 12 5.22 7.41 -6.74
C THR A 12 5.23 6.47 -5.54
N ASN A 13 4.78 6.95 -4.40
CA ASN A 13 4.71 6.14 -3.18
C ASN A 13 3.76 4.96 -3.37
N VAL A 14 2.58 5.20 -3.94
CA VAL A 14 1.62 4.12 -4.22
C VAL A 14 2.24 3.06 -5.12
N ILE A 15 2.91 3.45 -6.19
CA ILE A 15 3.54 2.50 -7.11
C ILE A 15 4.65 1.71 -6.44
N ARG A 16 5.48 2.35 -5.62
CA ARG A 16 6.54 1.65 -4.88
C ARG A 16 5.97 0.63 -3.90
N ILE A 17 4.93 1.00 -3.18
CA ILE A 17 4.26 0.10 -2.24
C ILE A 17 3.59 -1.04 -3.00
N PHE A 18 2.91 -0.73 -4.11
CA PHE A 18 2.30 -1.73 -4.97
C PHE A 18 3.32 -2.77 -5.44
N ARG A 19 4.47 -2.33 -5.90
CA ARG A 19 5.54 -3.24 -6.36
C ARG A 19 6.05 -4.14 -5.24
N ALA A 20 6.22 -3.58 -4.05
CA ALA A 20 6.64 -4.36 -2.89
C ALA A 20 5.64 -5.46 -2.56
N LEU A 21 4.35 -5.12 -2.59
CA LEU A 21 3.28 -6.09 -2.33
C LEU A 21 3.15 -7.12 -3.46
N GLN A 22 3.34 -6.70 -4.70
CA GLN A 22 3.29 -7.61 -5.84
C GLN A 22 4.44 -8.62 -5.79
N GLU A 23 5.62 -8.15 -5.45
CA GLU A 23 6.79 -9.02 -5.26
C GLU A 23 6.53 -10.06 -4.17
N ALA A 24 5.99 -9.62 -3.03
CA ALA A 24 5.66 -10.53 -1.94
C ALA A 24 4.63 -11.59 -2.37
N GLY A 25 3.64 -11.18 -3.17
CA GLY A 25 2.65 -12.11 -3.70
C GLY A 25 3.27 -13.15 -4.62
N ARG A 26 4.21 -12.74 -5.46
CA ARG A 26 4.91 -13.67 -6.37
C ARG A 26 5.77 -14.67 -5.62
N ASP A 27 6.37 -14.23 -4.52
CA ASP A 27 7.23 -15.08 -3.71
C ASP A 27 6.43 -15.99 -2.77
N LYS A 28 5.11 -16.00 -2.90
CA LYS A 28 4.19 -16.79 -2.09
C LYS A 28 4.19 -16.44 -0.61
N GLU A 29 4.72 -15.28 -0.27
CA GLU A 29 4.67 -14.82 1.11
C GLU A 29 3.27 -14.38 1.51
N GLY A 30 2.50 -13.89 0.54
CA GLY A 30 1.13 -13.44 0.77
C GLY A 30 1.10 -12.13 1.53
N TYR A 31 0.80 -12.22 2.83
CA TYR A 31 0.78 -11.04 3.69
C TYR A 31 2.19 -10.65 4.13
N ILE A 32 2.49 -9.35 4.12
CA ILE A 32 3.72 -8.82 4.70
C ILE A 32 3.38 -7.65 5.62
N THR A 33 4.31 -7.34 6.52
CA THR A 33 4.13 -6.26 7.49
C THR A 33 4.40 -4.90 6.85
N VAL A 34 3.91 -3.84 7.49
CA VAL A 34 4.23 -2.47 7.09
C VAL A 34 5.74 -2.24 7.14
N SER A 35 6.43 -2.81 8.13
CA SER A 35 7.90 -2.72 8.22
C SER A 35 8.58 -3.33 7.01
N GLU A 36 8.11 -4.48 6.55
CA GLU A 36 8.67 -5.13 5.37
C GLU A 36 8.39 -4.33 4.09
N ILE A 37 7.18 -3.76 3.97
CA ILE A 37 6.87 -2.88 2.86
C ILE A 37 7.81 -1.68 2.86
N SER A 38 8.05 -1.10 4.03
CA SER A 38 8.98 0.02 4.19
C SER A 38 10.37 -0.34 3.70
N ARG A 39 10.87 -1.51 4.12
CA ARG A 39 12.20 -1.99 3.74
C ARG A 39 12.30 -2.18 2.22
N ARG A 40 11.31 -2.83 1.61
CA ARG A 40 11.32 -3.14 0.17
C ARG A 40 11.11 -1.89 -0.70
N SER A 41 10.27 -0.97 -0.26
CA SER A 41 9.91 0.21 -1.04
C SER A 41 10.87 1.38 -0.84
N GLY A 42 11.65 1.37 0.23
CA GLY A 42 12.48 2.51 0.60
C GLY A 42 11.70 3.68 1.16
N ILE A 43 10.46 3.47 1.56
CA ILE A 43 9.57 4.51 2.08
C ILE A 43 9.44 4.33 3.59
N HIS A 44 9.49 5.42 4.35
CA HIS A 44 9.36 5.38 5.80
C HIS A 44 8.04 4.72 6.22
N LYS A 45 8.07 3.91 7.27
CA LYS A 45 6.90 3.16 7.77
C LYS A 45 5.66 4.03 7.94
N TRP A 46 5.84 5.22 8.46
CA TRP A 46 4.73 6.14 8.69
C TRP A 46 4.06 6.55 7.39
N THR A 47 4.87 6.84 6.38
CA THR A 47 4.38 7.20 5.06
C THR A 47 3.72 6.00 4.38
N VAL A 48 4.27 4.79 4.55
CA VAL A 48 3.64 3.56 4.05
C VAL A 48 2.25 3.39 4.64
N SER A 49 2.14 3.46 5.96
CA SER A 49 0.87 3.29 6.66
C SER A 49 -0.16 4.31 6.20
N ARG A 50 0.25 5.56 6.13
CA ARG A 50 -0.63 6.65 5.69
C ARG A 50 -1.07 6.48 4.24
N THR A 51 -0.16 6.09 3.36
CA THR A 51 -0.47 5.87 1.94
C THR A 51 -1.46 4.72 1.76
N LEU A 52 -1.26 3.63 2.49
CA LEU A 52 -2.20 2.51 2.47
C LEU A 52 -3.60 2.94 2.90
N ASP A 53 -3.68 3.67 4.00
CA ASP A 53 -4.97 4.07 4.59
C ASP A 53 -5.71 5.09 3.72
N LEU A 54 -5.00 6.03 3.11
CA LEU A 54 -5.62 7.12 2.38
C LEU A 54 -5.86 6.81 0.90
N TYR A 55 -5.00 6.01 0.28
CA TYR A 55 -5.02 5.88 -1.19
C TYR A 55 -5.14 4.46 -1.71
N MET A 56 -4.90 3.45 -0.88
CA MET A 56 -4.82 2.07 -1.37
C MET A 56 -5.85 1.13 -0.76
N GLN A 57 -6.87 1.65 -0.09
CA GLN A 57 -7.85 0.81 0.62
C GLN A 57 -8.52 -0.23 -0.28
N ALA A 58 -8.87 0.15 -1.50
CA ALA A 58 -9.53 -0.76 -2.44
C ALA A 58 -8.54 -1.75 -3.07
N LEU A 59 -7.26 -1.48 -2.99
CA LEU A 59 -6.23 -2.30 -3.64
C LEU A 59 -5.65 -3.37 -2.72
N VAL A 60 -5.76 -3.18 -1.41
CA VAL A 60 -5.13 -4.05 -0.43
C VAL A 60 -6.12 -4.64 0.55
N GLU A 61 -5.73 -5.75 1.14
CA GLU A 61 -6.40 -6.36 2.27
C GLU A 61 -5.47 -6.22 3.49
N VAL A 62 -6.00 -5.71 4.59
CA VAL A 62 -5.24 -5.51 5.82
C VAL A 62 -5.86 -6.37 6.91
N VAL A 63 -5.00 -7.12 7.59
CA VAL A 63 -5.43 -8.00 8.69
C VAL A 63 -4.62 -7.67 9.93
N GLN A 64 -5.30 -7.60 11.07
CA GLN A 64 -4.66 -7.48 12.39
C GLN A 64 -4.97 -8.73 13.18
N PRO A 65 -4.00 -9.66 13.32
CA PRO A 65 -4.25 -10.91 14.03
C PRO A 65 -4.57 -10.66 15.51
N GLU A 66 -5.70 -11.15 15.97
CA GLU A 66 -6.14 -10.99 17.36
C GLU A 66 -5.15 -11.59 18.35
N GLU A 67 -4.51 -12.70 17.96
CA GLU A 67 -3.52 -13.37 18.80
C GLU A 67 -2.35 -12.46 19.15
N LEU A 68 -1.93 -11.61 18.21
CA LEU A 68 -0.86 -10.65 18.44
C LEU A 68 -1.32 -9.51 19.34
N GLU A 69 -2.57 -9.07 19.19
CA GLU A 69 -3.14 -8.06 20.06
C GLU A 69 -3.23 -8.54 21.51
N ALA A 70 -3.57 -9.81 21.69
CA ALA A 70 -3.70 -10.41 23.00
C ALA A 70 -2.39 -10.39 23.80
N ILE A 71 -1.25 -10.39 23.13
CA ILE A 71 0.06 -10.31 23.80
C ILE A 71 0.68 -8.92 23.70
N GLY A 72 -0.12 -7.91 23.36
CA GLY A 72 0.32 -6.52 23.34
C GLY A 72 1.07 -6.11 22.07
N LEU A 73 1.08 -6.92 21.03
CA LEU A 73 1.73 -6.60 19.78
C LEU A 73 0.69 -6.13 18.76
N GLN A 74 0.97 -4.99 18.13
CA GLN A 74 0.14 -4.48 17.05
C GLN A 74 0.88 -4.69 15.73
N ALA A 75 0.46 -5.68 14.97
CA ALA A 75 1.03 -5.93 13.66
C ALA A 75 -0.07 -5.91 12.62
N LYS A 76 0.09 -5.06 11.62
CA LYS A 76 -0.78 -5.05 10.44
C LYS A 76 -0.11 -5.88 9.36
N LEU A 77 -0.86 -6.84 8.83
CA LEU A 77 -0.43 -7.66 7.71
C LEU A 77 -1.20 -7.20 6.47
N VAL A 78 -0.49 -7.00 5.39
CA VAL A 78 -1.03 -6.38 4.17
C VAL A 78 -0.73 -7.27 2.97
N ARG A 79 -1.70 -7.41 2.08
CA ARG A 79 -1.50 -8.05 0.77
C ARG A 79 -2.34 -7.35 -0.28
N LEU A 80 -1.96 -7.52 -1.55
CA LEU A 80 -2.81 -7.06 -2.66
C LEU A 80 -4.03 -7.96 -2.78
N ARG A 81 -5.19 -7.36 -3.02
CA ARG A 81 -6.41 -8.13 -3.31
C ARG A 81 -6.30 -8.84 -4.65
N ASN A 82 -5.63 -8.21 -5.61
CA ASN A 82 -5.44 -8.77 -6.94
C ASN A 82 -3.98 -8.55 -7.36
N THR A 83 -3.21 -9.65 -7.40
CA THR A 83 -1.78 -9.61 -7.74
C THR A 83 -1.53 -9.44 -9.25
N GLU A 84 -2.58 -9.55 -10.06
CA GLU A 84 -2.45 -9.40 -11.51
C GLU A 84 -2.62 -7.96 -11.99
N LEU A 85 -2.90 -7.03 -11.09
CA LEU A 85 -2.98 -5.62 -11.44
C LEU A 85 -1.67 -5.13 -12.05
N THR A 86 -1.79 -4.26 -13.05
CA THR A 86 -0.63 -3.60 -13.65
C THR A 86 -0.43 -2.24 -13.02
N ARG A 87 0.75 -1.66 -13.25
CA ARG A 87 1.02 -0.28 -12.85
C ARG A 87 -0.03 0.67 -13.43
N GLU A 88 -0.43 0.47 -14.69
CA GLU A 88 -1.45 1.29 -15.33
C GLU A 88 -2.81 1.19 -14.65
N ASN A 89 -3.21 -0.02 -14.26
CA ASN A 89 -4.45 -0.20 -13.51
C ASN A 89 -4.44 0.64 -12.24
N VAL A 90 -3.33 0.62 -11.51
CA VAL A 90 -3.20 1.36 -10.26
C VAL A 90 -3.24 2.87 -10.52
N LEU A 91 -2.54 3.34 -11.54
CA LEU A 91 -2.56 4.76 -11.89
C LEU A 91 -3.94 5.21 -12.32
N ASN A 92 -4.66 4.39 -13.10
CA ASN A 92 -6.02 4.70 -13.51
C ASN A 92 -6.97 4.75 -12.32
N TYR A 93 -6.80 3.85 -11.36
CA TYR A 93 -7.57 3.87 -10.13
C TYR A 93 -7.36 5.19 -9.36
N LEU A 94 -6.12 5.64 -9.24
CA LEU A 94 -5.80 6.89 -8.56
C LEU A 94 -6.42 8.09 -9.27
N ARG A 95 -6.39 8.11 -10.60
CA ARG A 95 -7.01 9.17 -11.39
C ARG A 95 -8.52 9.19 -11.21
N PHE A 96 -9.15 8.04 -11.27
CA PHE A 96 -10.59 7.89 -11.09
C PHE A 96 -11.02 8.38 -9.70
N ARG A 97 -10.30 7.97 -8.68
CA ARG A 97 -10.54 8.37 -7.31
C ARG A 97 -10.41 9.87 -7.13
N ARG A 98 -9.43 10.48 -7.77
CA ARG A 98 -9.22 11.92 -7.74
C ARG A 98 -10.41 12.67 -8.35
N LYS A 99 -10.96 12.17 -9.47
CA LYS A 99 -12.12 12.78 -10.12
C LYS A 99 -13.36 12.74 -9.24
N ILE A 100 -13.58 11.63 -8.55
CA ILE A 100 -14.74 11.48 -7.68
C ILE A 100 -14.65 12.43 -6.48
N ASN A 101 -13.44 12.64 -5.95
CA ASN A 101 -13.24 13.47 -4.76
C ASN A 101 -13.15 14.96 -5.08
N GLN A 102 -13.29 15.32 -6.33
CA GLN A 102 -13.44 16.70 -6.76
C GLN A 102 -14.90 17.03 -6.99
#